data_6522bad964e191bbf791e6fcbd4b86a8
#
_entry.id   6522bad964e191bbf791e6fcbd4b86a8
#
_cell.length_a   1.000
_cell.length_b   1.000
_cell.length_c   1.000
_cell.angle_alpha   90.00
_cell.angle_beta   90.00
_cell.angle_gamma   90.00
#
_symmetry.space_group_name_H-M   'P 1'
#
loop_
_entity.id
_entity.type
_entity.pdbx_description
1 polymer ?
#
loop_
_entity_poly.entity_id
_entity_poly.type
_entity_poly.pdbx_seq_one_letter_code
_entity_poly.pdbx_strand_id
1 'polypeptide(L)'
;MGNFVVIDTETNWADQVMSIGTVIADTDSFAPIEAKYHILPIECQIGGMYESTLFIETPVSPILCTRAEAIGDLRSWFRAYHVGSIFAYNACFDRNHLPELRDYAWYDIMRLAAYRQHNPKIPVNADCCSTGRLKRGYGVEAMLRLLSNNHTYHESHNAFFDALDELEIIRLLGHALTKYIPLH
;
A
#
# COMPACT_ATOMS: atom_id res chain seq x y z
N MET A 1 13.33 -0.55 -18.49
CA MET A 1 12.06 -0.15 -17.88
C MET A 1 11.55 -1.36 -17.10
N GLY A 2 11.30 -1.20 -15.86
CA GLY A 2 10.75 -2.22 -14.97
C GLY A 2 9.45 -1.73 -14.34
N ASN A 3 8.71 -2.65 -13.74
CA ASN A 3 7.48 -2.32 -13.04
C ASN A 3 7.58 -2.81 -11.59
N PHE A 4 6.92 -2.09 -10.70
CA PHE A 4 6.69 -2.51 -9.32
C PHE A 4 5.19 -2.43 -9.03
N VAL A 5 4.78 -3.03 -7.94
CA VAL A 5 3.39 -2.97 -7.48
C VAL A 5 3.32 -2.38 -6.08
N VAL A 6 2.29 -1.59 -5.82
CA VAL A 6 1.89 -1.20 -4.47
C VAL A 6 0.64 -2.00 -4.11
N ILE A 7 0.61 -2.54 -2.90
CA ILE A 7 -0.50 -3.36 -2.37
C ILE A 7 -0.92 -2.82 -1.02
N ASP A 8 -2.23 -2.74 -0.82
CA ASP A 8 -2.85 -2.55 0.50
C ASP A 8 -3.93 -3.61 0.74
N THR A 9 -4.16 -3.97 2.00
CA THR A 9 -5.16 -4.98 2.41
C THR A 9 -6.02 -4.51 3.57
N GLU A 10 -7.34 -4.74 3.46
CA GLU A 10 -8.26 -4.60 4.59
C GLU A 10 -8.57 -5.96 5.19
N THR A 11 -8.65 -6.01 6.54
CA THR A 11 -8.88 -7.25 7.27
C THR A 11 -10.16 -7.23 8.09
N ASN A 12 -10.73 -8.43 8.32
CA ASN A 12 -11.89 -8.63 9.17
C ASN A 12 -11.50 -8.78 10.67
N TRP A 13 -12.50 -8.92 11.53
CA TRP A 13 -12.28 -9.09 12.97
C TRP A 13 -11.55 -10.40 13.35
N ALA A 14 -11.42 -11.34 12.43
CA ALA A 14 -10.65 -12.58 12.60
C ALA A 14 -9.26 -12.50 11.96
N ASP A 15 -8.77 -11.28 11.63
CA ASP A 15 -7.46 -11.03 11.05
C ASP A 15 -7.26 -11.70 9.66
N GLN A 16 -8.35 -11.87 8.90
CA GLN A 16 -8.34 -12.39 7.53
C GLN A 16 -8.56 -11.27 6.53
N VAL A 17 -7.90 -11.34 5.39
CA VAL A 17 -8.02 -10.33 4.32
C VAL A 17 -9.43 -10.35 3.73
N MET A 18 -10.10 -9.19 3.76
CA MET A 18 -11.40 -8.96 3.12
C MET A 18 -11.26 -8.39 1.71
N SER A 19 -10.25 -7.55 1.50
CA SER A 19 -10.01 -6.93 0.20
C SER A 19 -8.52 -6.69 -0.04
N ILE A 20 -8.14 -6.63 -1.32
CA ILE A 20 -6.78 -6.37 -1.78
C ILE A 20 -6.85 -5.30 -2.87
N GLY A 21 -6.28 -4.16 -2.60
CA GLY A 21 -6.04 -3.10 -3.57
C GLY A 21 -4.64 -3.20 -4.13
N THR A 22 -4.49 -3.07 -5.44
CA THR A 22 -3.19 -3.19 -6.09
C THR A 22 -3.06 -2.20 -7.24
N VAL A 23 -1.88 -1.57 -7.35
CA VAL A 23 -1.55 -0.72 -8.48
C VAL A 23 -0.14 -1.03 -8.99
N ILE A 24 -0.03 -1.38 -10.27
CA ILE A 24 1.27 -1.50 -10.96
C ILE A 24 1.69 -0.11 -11.44
N ALA A 25 2.94 0.23 -11.20
CA ALA A 25 3.53 1.50 -11.60
C ALA A 25 4.90 1.30 -12.28
N ASP A 26 5.25 2.25 -13.13
CA ASP A 26 6.55 2.32 -13.79
C ASP A 26 7.65 2.75 -12.82
N THR A 27 8.81 2.08 -12.86
CA THR A 27 9.91 2.29 -11.91
C THR A 27 10.60 3.63 -12.03
N ASP A 28 10.51 4.30 -13.16
CA ASP A 28 11.25 5.53 -13.43
C ASP A 28 10.37 6.78 -13.20
N SER A 29 9.12 6.72 -13.65
CA SER A 29 8.16 7.84 -13.56
C SER A 29 7.24 7.76 -12.33
N PHE A 30 7.12 6.58 -11.72
CA PHE A 30 6.12 6.25 -10.67
C PHE A 30 4.68 6.46 -11.14
N ALA A 31 4.45 6.53 -12.46
CA ALA A 31 3.11 6.66 -13.02
C ALA A 31 2.35 5.33 -12.87
N PRO A 32 1.09 5.35 -12.43
CA PRO A 32 0.26 4.15 -12.42
C PRO A 32 0.02 3.66 -13.85
N ILE A 33 0.14 2.35 -14.06
CA ILE A 33 -0.09 1.68 -15.35
C ILE A 33 -1.45 1.02 -15.37
N GLU A 34 -1.73 0.21 -14.36
CA GLU A 34 -2.99 -0.51 -14.21
C GLU A 34 -3.22 -0.79 -12.73
N ALA A 35 -4.49 -0.88 -12.33
CA ALA A 35 -4.87 -1.18 -10.96
C ALA A 35 -5.97 -2.25 -10.93
N LYS A 36 -6.00 -3.04 -9.85
CA LYS A 36 -7.04 -4.03 -9.59
C LYS A 36 -7.54 -3.91 -8.15
N TYR A 37 -8.79 -4.29 -7.96
CA TYR A 37 -9.43 -4.36 -6.66
C TYR A 37 -10.11 -5.71 -6.49
N HIS A 38 -9.64 -6.54 -5.55
CA HIS A 38 -10.25 -7.81 -5.22
C HIS A 38 -10.99 -7.70 -3.89
N ILE A 39 -12.21 -8.22 -3.84
CA ILE A 39 -12.99 -8.37 -2.61
C ILE A 39 -13.23 -9.86 -2.40
N LEU A 40 -13.06 -10.32 -1.18
CA LEU A 40 -13.19 -11.72 -0.76
C LEU A 40 -14.50 -11.90 0.01
N PRO A 41 -15.63 -12.25 -0.65
CA PRO A 41 -16.96 -12.20 -0.03
C PRO A 41 -17.13 -13.14 1.16
N ILE A 42 -16.38 -14.24 1.22
CA ILE A 42 -16.46 -15.20 2.34
C ILE A 42 -15.91 -14.55 3.60
N GLU A 43 -14.76 -13.89 3.51
CA GLU A 43 -14.07 -13.24 4.61
C GLU A 43 -14.82 -11.97 5.06
N CYS A 44 -15.53 -11.29 4.14
CA CYS A 44 -16.37 -10.14 4.46
C CYS A 44 -17.57 -10.49 5.37
N GLN A 45 -18.03 -11.74 5.40
CA GLN A 45 -19.17 -12.16 6.25
C GLN A 45 -18.89 -12.02 7.75
N ILE A 46 -17.63 -12.00 8.15
CA ILE A 46 -17.21 -11.83 9.55
C ILE A 46 -17.31 -10.37 9.99
N GLY A 47 -17.33 -9.43 9.02
CA GLY A 47 -17.26 -8.01 9.27
C GLY A 47 -15.86 -7.53 9.68
N GLY A 48 -15.62 -6.23 9.56
CA GLY A 48 -14.33 -5.60 9.87
C GLY A 48 -14.49 -4.13 10.20
N MET A 49 -13.42 -3.50 10.67
CA MET A 49 -13.43 -2.07 11.00
C MET A 49 -13.82 -1.21 9.79
N TYR A 50 -13.36 -1.59 8.60
CA TYR A 50 -13.56 -0.86 7.36
C TYR A 50 -14.50 -1.57 6.36
N GLU A 51 -15.38 -2.46 6.86
CA GLU A 51 -16.35 -3.18 6.03
C GLU A 51 -17.24 -2.23 5.21
N SER A 52 -17.64 -1.10 5.77
CA SER A 52 -18.52 -0.13 5.11
C SER A 52 -17.87 0.57 3.90
N THR A 53 -16.53 0.53 3.78
CA THR A 53 -15.79 1.14 2.68
C THR A 53 -15.52 0.19 1.52
N LEU A 54 -15.72 -1.12 1.69
CA LEU A 54 -15.37 -2.12 0.67
C LEU A 54 -16.06 -1.92 -0.68
N PHE A 55 -17.30 -1.45 -0.66
CA PHE A 55 -18.14 -1.32 -1.85
C PHE A 55 -18.40 0.14 -2.24
N ILE A 56 -17.59 1.08 -1.78
CA ILE A 56 -17.66 2.45 -2.30
C ILE A 56 -17.28 2.45 -3.78
N GLU A 57 -17.78 3.42 -4.54
CA GLU A 57 -17.49 3.53 -5.97
C GLU A 57 -15.99 3.72 -6.22
N THR A 58 -15.43 2.84 -7.04
CA THR A 58 -14.03 2.87 -7.46
C THR A 58 -13.91 2.96 -8.99
N PRO A 59 -12.84 3.59 -9.52
CA PRO A 59 -12.64 3.71 -10.98
C PRO A 59 -12.54 2.36 -11.72
N VAL A 60 -12.19 1.29 -11.00
CA VAL A 60 -12.17 -0.07 -11.52
C VAL A 60 -13.27 -0.88 -10.83
N SER A 61 -13.95 -1.76 -11.55
CA SER A 61 -14.93 -2.65 -10.95
C SER A 61 -14.25 -3.66 -10.02
N PRO A 62 -14.73 -3.85 -8.79
CA PRO A 62 -14.16 -4.86 -7.89
C PRO A 62 -14.37 -6.27 -8.44
N ILE A 63 -13.35 -7.10 -8.29
CA ILE A 63 -13.37 -8.52 -8.64
C ILE A 63 -13.77 -9.30 -7.39
N LEU A 64 -15.01 -9.82 -7.40
CA LEU A 64 -15.51 -10.66 -6.31
C LEU A 64 -15.04 -12.10 -6.56
N CYS A 65 -14.18 -12.62 -5.69
CA CYS A 65 -13.58 -13.93 -5.89
C CYS A 65 -13.13 -14.56 -4.56
N THR A 66 -12.74 -15.81 -4.60
CA THR A 66 -12.08 -16.47 -3.48
C THR A 66 -10.64 -15.98 -3.33
N ARG A 67 -10.07 -16.15 -2.14
CA ARG A 67 -8.66 -15.84 -1.90
C ARG A 67 -7.71 -16.53 -2.90
N ALA A 68 -7.96 -17.80 -3.20
CA ALA A 68 -7.13 -18.56 -4.14
C ALA A 68 -7.17 -17.97 -5.56
N GLU A 69 -8.36 -17.54 -6.01
CA GLU A 69 -8.53 -16.88 -7.30
C GLU A 69 -7.85 -15.51 -7.33
N ALA A 70 -8.00 -14.69 -6.26
CA ALA A 70 -7.33 -13.41 -6.15
C ALA A 70 -5.81 -13.54 -6.25
N ILE A 71 -5.21 -14.47 -5.50
CA ILE A 71 -3.77 -14.71 -5.53
C ILE A 71 -3.32 -15.26 -6.89
N GLY A 72 -4.10 -16.14 -7.50
CA GLY A 72 -3.83 -16.68 -8.85
C GLY A 72 -3.84 -15.58 -9.92
N ASP A 73 -4.82 -14.67 -9.86
CA ASP A 73 -4.91 -13.51 -10.76
C ASP A 73 -3.74 -12.55 -10.55
N LEU A 74 -3.44 -12.16 -9.30
CA LEU A 74 -2.31 -11.29 -8.98
C LEU A 74 -0.98 -11.85 -9.49
N ARG A 75 -0.69 -13.13 -9.22
CA ARG A 75 0.54 -13.76 -9.71
C ARG A 75 0.64 -13.78 -11.23
N SER A 76 -0.46 -14.03 -11.92
CA SER A 76 -0.51 -14.03 -13.39
C SER A 76 -0.29 -12.63 -13.95
N TRP A 77 -0.92 -11.64 -13.34
CA TRP A 77 -0.82 -10.23 -13.71
C TRP A 77 0.59 -9.69 -13.45
N PHE A 78 1.19 -9.99 -12.28
CA PHE A 78 2.56 -9.58 -11.96
C PHE A 78 3.58 -10.17 -12.95
N ARG A 79 3.39 -11.43 -13.37
CA ARG A 79 4.23 -12.03 -14.41
C ARG A 79 4.09 -11.32 -15.77
N ALA A 80 2.85 -11.02 -16.17
CA ALA A 80 2.57 -10.33 -17.44
C ALA A 80 3.22 -8.95 -17.50
N TYR A 81 3.27 -8.24 -16.36
CA TYR A 81 3.88 -6.91 -16.24
C TYR A 81 5.34 -6.93 -15.78
N HIS A 82 5.96 -8.11 -15.65
CA HIS A 82 7.34 -8.25 -15.16
C HIS A 82 7.59 -7.55 -13.82
N VAL A 83 6.62 -7.61 -12.91
CA VAL A 83 6.75 -7.06 -11.56
C VAL A 83 7.76 -7.88 -10.76
N GLY A 84 8.80 -7.23 -10.25
CA GLY A 84 9.84 -7.86 -9.42
C GLY A 84 9.73 -7.53 -7.93
N SER A 85 8.96 -6.51 -7.57
CA SER A 85 8.92 -5.98 -6.21
C SER A 85 7.54 -5.49 -5.81
N ILE A 86 7.23 -5.67 -4.53
CA ILE A 86 5.99 -5.24 -3.88
C ILE A 86 6.34 -4.16 -2.84
N PHE A 87 5.57 -3.09 -2.84
CA PHE A 87 5.64 -2.01 -1.88
C PHE A 87 4.32 -1.92 -1.12
N ALA A 88 4.37 -1.61 0.16
CA ALA A 88 3.21 -1.34 1.00
C ALA A 88 3.60 -0.38 2.13
N TYR A 89 2.63 0.31 2.70
CA TYR A 89 2.86 1.15 3.87
C TYR A 89 2.72 0.31 5.14
N ASN A 90 3.80 0.23 5.96
CA ASN A 90 3.91 -0.76 7.03
C ASN A 90 3.86 -2.21 6.49
N ALA A 91 4.60 -2.45 5.44
CA ALA A 91 4.55 -3.65 4.60
C ALA A 91 4.69 -5.01 5.33
N CYS A 92 5.13 -5.02 6.59
CA CYS A 92 5.11 -6.23 7.40
C CYS A 92 3.68 -6.75 7.62
N PHE A 93 2.69 -5.85 7.71
CA PHE A 93 1.29 -6.21 7.87
C PHE A 93 0.80 -6.97 6.62
N ASP A 94 0.87 -6.35 5.45
CA ASP A 94 0.38 -6.94 4.20
C ASP A 94 1.13 -8.22 3.81
N ARG A 95 2.46 -8.21 3.97
CA ARG A 95 3.29 -9.41 3.72
C ARG A 95 2.89 -10.60 4.60
N ASN A 96 2.48 -10.35 5.84
CA ASN A 96 2.03 -11.42 6.73
C ASN A 96 0.64 -11.91 6.37
N HIS A 97 -0.24 -11.04 5.87
CA HIS A 97 -1.58 -11.36 5.42
C HIS A 97 -1.61 -11.97 4.01
N LEU A 98 -0.54 -11.81 3.21
CA LEU A 98 -0.38 -12.37 1.87
C LEU A 98 0.85 -13.28 1.78
N PRO A 99 0.93 -14.37 2.61
CA PRO A 99 2.10 -15.25 2.64
C PRO A 99 2.37 -15.93 1.30
N GLU A 100 1.37 -16.03 0.42
CA GLU A 100 1.50 -16.58 -0.92
C GLU A 100 2.36 -15.71 -1.84
N LEU A 101 2.58 -14.44 -1.50
CA LEU A 101 3.40 -13.50 -2.28
C LEU A 101 4.78 -13.26 -1.65
N ARG A 102 5.23 -14.09 -0.70
CA ARG A 102 6.53 -13.93 -0.01
C ARG A 102 7.76 -14.19 -0.88
N ASP A 103 7.58 -14.79 -2.03
CA ASP A 103 8.63 -15.00 -3.02
C ASP A 103 9.00 -13.72 -3.81
N TYR A 104 8.20 -12.66 -3.71
CA TYR A 104 8.55 -11.32 -4.18
C TYR A 104 9.39 -10.56 -3.15
N ALA A 105 10.19 -9.61 -3.61
CA ALA A 105 10.87 -8.67 -2.71
C ALA A 105 9.87 -7.63 -2.19
N TRP A 106 9.70 -7.52 -0.88
CA TRP A 106 8.81 -6.56 -0.23
C TRP A 106 9.56 -5.37 0.34
N TYR A 107 9.00 -4.18 0.19
CA TYR A 107 9.56 -2.92 0.63
C TYR A 107 8.56 -2.09 1.41
N ASP A 108 9.01 -1.47 2.51
CA ASP A 108 8.17 -0.68 3.40
C ASP A 108 8.29 0.81 3.11
N ILE A 109 7.20 1.40 2.59
CA ILE A 109 7.10 2.82 2.23
C ILE A 109 7.25 3.71 3.48
N MET A 110 6.69 3.28 4.62
CA MET A 110 6.75 4.03 5.88
C MET A 110 8.18 4.33 6.31
N ARG A 111 9.14 3.44 6.00
CA ARG A 111 10.56 3.63 6.38
C ARG A 111 11.22 4.84 5.72
N LEU A 112 10.74 5.29 4.58
CA LEU A 112 11.21 6.55 3.99
C LEU A 112 10.26 7.70 4.30
N ALA A 113 8.94 7.47 4.29
CA ALA A 113 7.93 8.50 4.49
C ALA A 113 7.95 9.09 5.91
N ALA A 114 7.98 8.24 6.93
CA ALA A 114 7.79 8.64 8.33
C ALA A 114 9.11 8.84 9.10
N TYR A 115 10.26 8.74 8.46
CA TYR A 115 11.56 8.88 9.10
C TYR A 115 12.25 10.19 8.70
N ARG A 116 12.58 11.02 9.68
CA ARG A 116 13.13 12.37 9.49
C ARG A 116 14.40 12.42 8.62
N GLN A 117 15.26 11.38 8.69
CA GLN A 117 16.48 11.31 7.88
C GLN A 117 16.20 11.09 6.40
N HIS A 118 15.00 10.68 6.01
CA HIS A 118 14.61 10.38 4.63
C HIS A 118 13.54 11.33 4.08
N ASN A 119 12.70 11.90 4.96
CA ASN A 119 11.65 12.82 4.55
C ASN A 119 11.96 14.25 5.05
N PRO A 120 12.45 15.13 4.17
CA PRO A 120 12.82 16.50 4.53
C PRO A 120 11.61 17.39 4.87
N LYS A 121 10.38 16.96 4.58
CA LYS A 121 9.16 17.67 4.99
C LYS A 121 8.88 17.51 6.49
N ILE A 122 9.45 16.53 7.16
CA ILE A 122 9.30 16.36 8.61
C ILE A 122 10.07 17.49 9.33
N PRO A 123 9.39 18.29 10.16
CA PRO A 123 10.05 19.38 10.88
C PRO A 123 11.21 18.91 11.75
N VAL A 124 12.27 19.71 11.84
CA VAL A 124 13.47 19.38 12.63
C VAL A 124 13.14 19.16 14.11
N ASN A 125 12.14 19.86 14.63
CA ASN A 125 11.67 19.75 16.02
C ASN A 125 10.56 18.71 16.22
N ALA A 126 10.22 17.92 15.20
CA ALA A 126 9.22 16.87 15.33
C ALA A 126 9.64 15.82 16.37
N ASP A 127 8.66 15.35 17.15
CA ASP A 127 8.91 14.32 18.16
C ASP A 127 9.10 12.95 17.49
N CYS A 128 10.34 12.46 17.50
CA CYS A 128 10.74 11.22 16.87
C CYS A 128 11.26 10.20 17.89
N CYS A 129 11.16 8.92 17.53
CA CYS A 129 11.87 7.84 18.22
C CYS A 129 13.38 7.95 17.99
N SER A 130 14.18 7.16 18.73
CA SER A 130 15.64 7.09 18.54
C SER A 130 16.05 6.69 17.12
N THR A 131 15.21 5.95 16.40
CA THR A 131 15.41 5.57 15.00
C THR A 131 15.13 6.68 13.98
N GLY A 132 14.59 7.83 14.43
CA GLY A 132 14.19 8.94 13.56
C GLY A 132 12.75 8.87 13.07
N ARG A 133 11.99 7.80 13.36
CA ARG A 133 10.58 7.68 13.00
C ARG A 133 9.75 8.65 13.86
N LEU A 134 8.76 9.29 13.26
CA LEU A 134 7.75 10.06 13.98
C LEU A 134 7.08 9.18 15.05
N LYS A 135 6.86 9.73 16.24
CA LYS A 135 6.10 9.03 17.30
C LYS A 135 4.61 9.07 17.06
N ARG A 136 4.10 10.09 16.35
CA ARG A 136 2.68 10.31 16.03
C ARG A 136 2.56 10.83 14.61
N GLY A 137 1.39 10.64 13.99
CA GLY A 137 1.13 11.14 12.65
C GLY A 137 2.06 10.53 11.59
N TYR A 138 2.32 9.22 11.69
CA TYR A 138 3.15 8.49 10.74
C TYR A 138 2.34 7.57 9.82
N GLY A 139 1.00 7.59 9.89
CA GLY A 139 0.12 6.87 8.97
C GLY A 139 -0.01 7.56 7.61
N VAL A 140 -0.62 6.88 6.65
CA VAL A 140 -0.79 7.31 5.25
C VAL A 140 -1.44 8.69 5.17
N GLU A 141 -2.59 8.91 5.83
CA GLU A 141 -3.28 10.21 5.84
C GLU A 141 -2.37 11.37 6.27
N ALA A 142 -1.66 11.18 7.39
CA ALA A 142 -0.79 12.23 7.91
C ALA A 142 0.40 12.51 6.99
N MET A 143 0.95 11.48 6.36
CA MET A 143 2.05 11.63 5.42
C MET A 143 1.60 12.29 4.11
N LEU A 144 0.44 11.93 3.59
CA LEU A 144 -0.12 12.60 2.40
C LEU A 144 -0.41 14.08 2.69
N ARG A 145 -1.01 14.40 3.83
CA ARG A 145 -1.20 15.82 4.24
C ARG A 145 0.11 16.58 4.30
N LEU A 146 1.14 15.98 4.88
CA LEU A 146 2.46 16.60 5.01
C LEU A 146 3.15 16.79 3.66
N LEU A 147 3.15 15.76 2.80
CA LEU A 147 3.88 15.75 1.55
C LEU A 147 3.20 16.60 0.47
N SER A 148 1.86 16.55 0.36
CA SER A 148 1.08 17.29 -0.63
C SER A 148 0.70 18.71 -0.20
N ASN A 149 0.87 19.07 1.08
CA ASN A 149 0.31 20.27 1.72
C ASN A 149 -1.24 20.33 1.64
N ASN A 150 -1.92 19.22 1.44
CA ASN A 150 -3.37 19.13 1.46
C ASN A 150 -3.85 18.74 2.88
N HIS A 151 -4.08 19.72 3.73
CA HIS A 151 -4.47 19.49 5.12
C HIS A 151 -5.90 18.99 5.31
N THR A 152 -6.71 18.99 4.23
CA THR A 152 -8.09 18.51 4.23
C THR A 152 -8.22 17.09 3.71
N TYR A 153 -7.13 16.47 3.28
CA TYR A 153 -7.13 15.08 2.82
C TYR A 153 -7.58 14.14 3.94
N HIS A 154 -8.41 13.17 3.60
CA HIS A 154 -8.84 12.07 4.47
C HIS A 154 -8.68 10.74 3.76
N GLU A 155 -8.06 9.79 4.43
CA GLU A 155 -7.92 8.41 3.99
C GLU A 155 -9.30 7.74 3.95
N SER A 156 -9.56 6.96 2.92
CA SER A 156 -10.86 6.30 2.73
C SER A 156 -10.97 4.98 3.47
N HIS A 157 -9.85 4.39 3.86
CA HIS A 157 -9.77 3.03 4.38
C HIS A 157 -10.44 2.01 3.44
N ASN A 158 -10.09 2.10 2.19
CA ASN A 158 -10.47 1.17 1.14
C ASN A 158 -9.20 0.75 0.41
N ALA A 159 -8.88 -0.51 0.42
CA ALA A 159 -7.59 -1.02 -0.06
C ALA A 159 -7.23 -0.53 -1.49
N PHE A 160 -8.23 -0.33 -2.37
CA PHE A 160 -7.96 0.20 -3.71
C PHE A 160 -7.41 1.63 -3.68
N PHE A 161 -8.07 2.52 -2.94
CA PHE A 161 -7.62 3.91 -2.83
C PHE A 161 -6.35 4.01 -2.00
N ASP A 162 -6.23 3.21 -0.94
CA ASP A 162 -5.08 3.23 -0.06
C ASP A 162 -3.80 2.79 -0.80
N ALA A 163 -3.89 1.78 -1.70
CA ALA A 163 -2.77 1.43 -2.59
C ALA A 163 -2.36 2.59 -3.54
N LEU A 164 -3.32 3.37 -4.03
CA LEU A 164 -3.04 4.56 -4.85
C LEU A 164 -2.41 5.69 -4.02
N ASP A 165 -2.88 5.88 -2.79
CA ASP A 165 -2.37 6.86 -1.84
C ASP A 165 -0.92 6.55 -1.44
N GLU A 166 -0.62 5.29 -1.23
CA GLU A 166 0.72 4.81 -0.95
C GLU A 166 1.67 5.02 -2.15
N LEU A 167 1.18 4.78 -3.37
CA LEU A 167 1.93 5.10 -4.59
C LEU A 167 2.19 6.61 -4.69
N GLU A 168 1.19 7.44 -4.35
CA GLU A 168 1.36 8.89 -4.33
C GLU A 168 2.40 9.33 -3.30
N ILE A 169 2.49 8.68 -2.13
CA ILE A 169 3.56 8.92 -1.17
C ILE A 169 4.93 8.63 -1.80
N ILE A 170 5.11 7.50 -2.49
CA ILE A 170 6.36 7.19 -3.20
C ILE A 170 6.72 8.32 -4.17
N ARG A 171 5.74 8.76 -4.97
CA ARG A 171 5.91 9.82 -5.97
C ARG A 171 6.31 11.16 -5.34
N LEU A 172 5.63 11.55 -4.25
CA LEU A 172 5.89 12.80 -3.56
C LEU A 172 7.23 12.83 -2.81
N LEU A 173 7.70 11.66 -2.32
CA LEU A 173 9.03 11.52 -1.74
C LEU A 173 10.13 11.65 -2.79
N GLY A 174 9.89 11.21 -4.03
CA GLY A 174 10.82 11.33 -5.15
C GLY A 174 12.13 10.54 -4.97
N HIS A 175 12.18 9.57 -4.07
CA HIS A 175 13.35 8.73 -3.89
C HIS A 175 13.42 7.64 -4.97
N ALA A 176 14.62 7.39 -5.51
CA ALA A 176 14.83 6.21 -6.34
C ALA A 176 14.47 4.93 -5.56
N LEU A 177 13.84 3.95 -6.22
CA LEU A 177 13.39 2.71 -5.58
C LEU A 177 14.55 1.93 -4.91
N THR A 178 15.77 2.10 -5.39
CA THR A 178 16.99 1.53 -4.78
C THR A 178 17.30 2.04 -3.38
N LYS A 179 16.63 3.11 -2.92
CA LYS A 179 16.76 3.61 -1.54
C LYS A 179 15.91 2.82 -0.55
N TYR A 180 14.90 2.10 -1.02
CA TYR A 180 14.07 1.26 -0.17
C TYR A 180 14.84 -0.02 0.17
N ILE A 181 14.76 -0.45 1.44
CA ILE A 181 15.44 -1.65 1.91
C ILE A 181 14.43 -2.79 1.96
N PRO A 182 14.73 -3.95 1.35
CA PRO A 182 13.81 -5.08 1.37
C PRO A 182 13.56 -5.59 2.80
N LEU A 183 12.35 -6.09 3.03
CA LEU A 183 12.02 -6.82 4.25
C LEU A 183 12.62 -8.24 4.18
N HIS A 184 13.21 -8.67 5.27
CA HIS A 184 13.79 -10.02 5.43
C HIS A 184 12.80 -11.00 6.04
#